data_4d3313495bf5f03a47bedaa665278133
#
_entry.id   4d3313495bf5f03a47bedaa665278133
#
_cell.length_a   1.000
_cell.length_b   1.000
_cell.length_c   1.000
_cell.angle_alpha   90.00
_cell.angle_beta   90.00
_cell.angle_gamma   90.00
#
_symmetry.space_group_name_H-M   'P 1'
#
loop_
_entity.id
_entity.type
_entity.pdbx_description
1 polymer ?
#
loop_
_entity_poly.entity_id
_entity_poly.type
_entity_poly.pdbx_seq_one_letter_code
_entity_poly.pdbx_strand_id
1 'polypeptide(L)'
;RTTQKVKVIEIIYVMDANSGTEKELWIKAGAIILEAVKFIERANIRIKLSVCMYFAKSGNEIAISTVKIKDFGDKLDLQKVCFPMAHPSMFRRIGFRWIETHPDIKEYGWSSGYGRSLSEDGKELTEYIKTPVHAYSISAHQIKKMDFDVIKVLNHFNCLKK
;
A
#
# COMPACT_ATOMS: atom_id res chain seq x y z
N ARG A 1 30.18 -18.58 14.76
CA ARG A 1 29.52 -18.00 13.57
C ARG A 1 28.60 -16.89 14.05
N THR A 2 28.99 -15.65 13.82
CA THR A 2 28.18 -14.47 14.15
C THR A 2 27.02 -14.43 13.14
N THR A 3 25.81 -14.73 13.57
CA THR A 3 24.61 -14.61 12.72
C THR A 3 24.35 -13.13 12.49
N GLN A 4 24.64 -12.63 11.32
CA GLN A 4 24.38 -11.23 10.96
C GLN A 4 22.84 -11.03 10.94
N LYS A 5 22.33 -10.18 11.83
CA LYS A 5 20.90 -9.84 11.85
C LYS A 5 20.54 -9.11 10.55
N VAL A 6 19.74 -9.74 9.71
CA VAL A 6 19.24 -9.10 8.49
C VAL A 6 18.16 -8.10 8.89
N LYS A 7 18.32 -6.83 8.47
CA LYS A 7 17.29 -5.80 8.66
C LYS A 7 16.06 -6.14 7.82
N VAL A 8 14.88 -5.99 8.39
CA VAL A 8 13.60 -6.25 7.73
C VAL A 8 12.70 -5.03 7.83
N ILE A 9 11.93 -4.76 6.79
CA ILE A 9 10.88 -3.71 6.80
C ILE A 9 9.62 -4.24 6.10
N GLU A 10 8.46 -3.74 6.51
CA GLU A 10 7.20 -3.96 5.82
C GLU A 10 6.76 -2.66 5.14
N ILE A 11 6.41 -2.74 3.87
CA ILE A 11 5.86 -1.63 3.09
C ILE A 11 4.41 -1.97 2.78
N ILE A 12 3.50 -1.09 3.17
CA ILE A 12 2.07 -1.19 2.92
C ILE A 12 1.68 -0.09 1.95
N TYR A 13 1.46 -0.47 0.69
CA TYR A 13 0.97 0.46 -0.32
C TYR A 13 -0.54 0.61 -0.23
N VAL A 14 -0.98 1.80 0.08
CA VAL A 14 -2.39 2.12 0.20
C VAL A 14 -2.95 2.46 -1.17
N MET A 15 -3.80 1.59 -1.69
CA MET A 15 -4.46 1.71 -2.98
C MET A 15 -5.89 2.23 -2.82
N ASP A 16 -6.08 3.30 -2.07
CA ASP A 16 -7.36 3.96 -2.03
C ASP A 16 -7.35 5.18 -2.95
N ALA A 17 -8.42 5.36 -3.69
CA ALA A 17 -8.60 6.51 -4.55
C ALA A 17 -10.06 6.65 -4.95
N ASN A 18 -10.48 7.88 -5.17
CA ASN A 18 -11.82 8.17 -5.67
C ASN A 18 -11.95 7.86 -7.19
N SER A 19 -13.17 8.00 -7.70
CA SER A 19 -13.49 7.74 -9.10
C SER A 19 -12.77 8.69 -10.08
N GLY A 20 -12.34 9.85 -9.61
CA GLY A 20 -11.62 10.86 -10.39
C GLY A 20 -10.11 10.67 -10.45
N THR A 21 -9.56 9.69 -9.73
CA THR A 21 -8.11 9.46 -9.74
C THR A 21 -7.64 8.95 -11.10
N GLU A 22 -6.70 9.68 -11.70
CA GLU A 22 -6.14 9.36 -13.00
C GLU A 22 -5.33 8.06 -12.97
N LYS A 23 -5.46 7.25 -14.03
CA LYS A 23 -4.74 5.99 -14.17
C LYS A 23 -3.22 6.17 -14.09
N GLU A 24 -2.71 7.25 -14.65
CA GLU A 24 -1.30 7.61 -14.70
C GLU A 24 -0.70 7.79 -13.30
N LEU A 25 -1.47 8.30 -12.34
CA LEU A 25 -1.04 8.43 -10.94
C LEU A 25 -0.70 7.05 -10.35
N TRP A 26 -1.55 6.06 -10.59
CA TRP A 26 -1.36 4.71 -10.10
C TRP A 26 -0.11 4.06 -10.69
N ILE A 27 0.05 4.18 -12.00
CA ILE A 27 1.19 3.60 -12.72
C ILE A 27 2.50 4.22 -12.23
N LYS A 28 2.56 5.55 -12.15
CA LYS A 28 3.75 6.25 -11.68
C LYS A 28 4.08 5.93 -10.23
N ALA A 29 3.09 5.99 -9.33
CA ALA A 29 3.30 5.71 -7.93
C ALA A 29 3.76 4.26 -7.69
N GLY A 30 3.12 3.29 -8.34
CA GLY A 30 3.53 1.88 -8.27
C GLY A 30 4.96 1.66 -8.78
N ALA A 31 5.34 2.30 -9.87
CA ALA A 31 6.70 2.22 -10.42
C ALA A 31 7.74 2.77 -9.44
N ILE A 32 7.48 3.91 -8.79
CA ILE A 32 8.36 4.51 -7.78
C ILE A 32 8.53 3.61 -6.57
N ILE A 33 7.45 3.00 -6.06
CA ILE A 33 7.57 2.04 -4.95
C ILE A 33 8.42 0.85 -5.35
N LEU A 34 8.19 0.27 -6.53
CA LEU A 34 8.97 -0.88 -6.99
C LEU A 34 10.44 -0.54 -7.18
N GLU A 35 10.75 0.68 -7.62
CA GLU A 35 12.12 1.15 -7.70
C GLU A 35 12.74 1.30 -6.30
N ALA A 36 12.02 1.89 -5.34
CA ALA A 36 12.47 1.96 -3.95
C ALA A 36 12.71 0.57 -3.35
N VAL A 37 11.81 -0.39 -3.59
CA VAL A 37 11.97 -1.79 -3.15
C VAL A 37 13.26 -2.40 -3.70
N LYS A 38 13.58 -2.20 -4.98
CA LYS A 38 14.84 -2.68 -5.57
C LYS A 38 16.07 -2.08 -4.88
N PHE A 39 16.06 -0.78 -4.60
CA PHE A 39 17.16 -0.13 -3.89
C PHE A 39 17.36 -0.71 -2.50
N ILE A 40 16.28 -0.89 -1.75
CA ILE A 40 16.32 -1.40 -0.38
C ILE A 40 16.84 -2.86 -0.35
N GLU A 41 16.38 -3.71 -1.27
CA GLU A 41 16.85 -5.10 -1.34
C GLU A 41 18.32 -5.21 -1.77
N ARG A 42 18.80 -4.32 -2.66
CA ARG A 42 20.22 -4.21 -3.00
C ARG A 42 21.09 -3.82 -1.81
N ALA A 43 20.53 -3.08 -0.85
CA ALA A 43 21.17 -2.77 0.43
C ALA A 43 21.08 -3.91 1.47
N ASN A 44 20.70 -5.12 1.04
CA ASN A 44 20.53 -6.31 1.89
C ASN A 44 19.50 -6.16 3.01
N ILE A 45 18.47 -5.33 2.78
CA ILE A 45 17.31 -5.21 3.66
C ILE A 45 16.17 -6.03 3.06
N ARG A 46 15.57 -6.93 3.85
CA ARG A 46 14.46 -7.75 3.39
C ARG A 46 13.14 -7.01 3.51
N ILE A 47 12.31 -7.11 2.48
CA ILE A 47 11.03 -6.41 2.40
C ILE A 47 9.87 -7.38 2.35
N LYS A 48 8.86 -7.12 3.18
CA LYS A 48 7.49 -7.60 2.97
C LYS A 48 6.71 -6.47 2.31
N LEU A 49 6.02 -6.78 1.20
CA LEU A 49 5.23 -5.83 0.44
C LEU A 49 3.76 -6.26 0.43
N SER A 50 2.90 -5.36 0.82
CA SER A 50 1.46 -5.56 0.82
C SER A 50 0.75 -4.38 0.14
N VAL A 51 -0.39 -4.63 -0.49
CA VAL A 51 -1.35 -3.60 -0.87
C VAL A 51 -2.49 -3.57 0.13
N CYS A 52 -2.95 -2.38 0.45
CA CYS A 52 -4.04 -2.16 1.38
C CYS A 52 -5.14 -1.33 0.71
N MET A 53 -6.38 -1.67 1.00
CA MET A 53 -7.56 -0.95 0.53
C MET A 53 -8.45 -0.65 1.74
N TYR A 54 -8.98 0.58 1.81
CA TYR A 54 -9.93 0.98 2.82
C TYR A 54 -11.31 1.18 2.23
N PHE A 55 -12.30 0.95 3.07
CA PHE A 55 -13.68 1.20 2.71
C PHE A 55 -14.37 1.80 3.92
N ALA A 56 -14.87 3.03 3.76
CA ALA A 56 -15.62 3.70 4.80
C ALA A 56 -17.04 3.15 4.88
N LYS A 57 -17.46 2.86 6.10
CA LYS A 57 -18.85 2.69 6.48
C LYS A 57 -19.41 4.01 7.05
N SER A 58 -20.70 4.08 7.29
CA SER A 58 -21.31 5.19 8.03
C SER A 58 -20.73 5.26 9.46
N GLY A 59 -20.32 6.43 9.90
CA GLY A 59 -19.70 6.63 11.22
C GLY A 59 -18.17 6.46 11.18
N ASN A 60 -17.60 5.99 12.28
CA ASN A 60 -16.15 5.81 12.43
C ASN A 60 -15.67 4.39 12.08
N GLU A 61 -16.52 3.57 11.47
CA GLU A 61 -16.18 2.21 11.11
C GLU A 61 -15.60 2.15 9.70
N ILE A 62 -14.51 1.42 9.58
CA ILE A 62 -13.85 1.16 8.29
C ILE A 62 -13.59 -0.33 8.13
N ALA A 63 -13.70 -0.81 6.89
CA ALA A 63 -13.19 -2.11 6.50
C ALA A 63 -11.83 -1.93 5.85
N ILE A 64 -10.84 -2.73 6.28
CA ILE A 64 -9.49 -2.71 5.75
C ILE A 64 -9.18 -4.08 5.15
N SER A 65 -8.82 -4.10 3.88
CA SER A 65 -8.32 -5.29 3.20
C SER A 65 -6.83 -5.14 2.92
N THR A 66 -6.04 -6.13 3.34
CA THR A 66 -4.60 -6.16 3.06
C THR A 66 -4.24 -7.43 2.32
N VAL A 67 -3.62 -7.30 1.16
CA VAL A 67 -3.14 -8.41 0.33
C VAL A 67 -1.63 -8.42 0.32
N LYS A 68 -1.03 -9.49 0.87
CA LYS A 68 0.42 -9.70 0.80
C LYS A 68 0.82 -10.06 -0.63
N ILE A 69 1.72 -9.28 -1.20
CA ILE A 69 2.23 -9.47 -2.57
C ILE A 69 3.58 -10.19 -2.56
N LYS A 70 4.43 -9.86 -1.57
CA LYS A 70 5.78 -10.41 -1.41
C LYS A 70 6.08 -10.60 0.08
N ASP A 71 6.67 -11.74 0.44
CA ASP A 71 7.18 -11.96 1.80
C ASP A 71 8.67 -11.65 1.91
N PHE A 72 9.20 -11.58 3.14
CA PHE A 72 10.62 -11.28 3.41
C PHE A 72 11.60 -12.25 2.72
N GLY A 73 11.22 -13.52 2.60
CA GLY A 73 12.04 -14.57 1.98
C GLY A 73 11.95 -14.62 0.46
N ASP A 74 10.97 -13.96 -0.14
CA ASP A 74 10.74 -14.04 -1.57
C ASP A 74 11.70 -13.15 -2.34
N LYS A 75 12.06 -13.55 -3.56
CA LYS A 75 12.68 -12.66 -4.54
C LYS A 75 11.63 -11.73 -5.13
N LEU A 76 12.04 -10.50 -5.45
CA LEU A 76 11.16 -9.56 -6.16
C LEU A 76 10.92 -10.08 -7.60
N ASP A 77 9.69 -10.50 -7.85
CA ASP A 77 9.21 -10.92 -9.18
C ASP A 77 8.30 -9.81 -9.74
N LEU A 78 8.84 -9.04 -10.67
CA LEU A 78 8.14 -7.90 -11.26
C LEU A 78 6.85 -8.32 -11.99
N GLN A 79 6.80 -9.49 -12.60
CA GLN A 79 5.60 -9.96 -13.29
C GLN A 79 4.44 -10.17 -12.31
N LYS A 80 4.74 -10.68 -11.10
CA LYS A 80 3.73 -10.87 -10.05
C LYS A 80 3.32 -9.59 -9.38
N VAL A 81 4.24 -8.65 -9.16
CA VAL A 81 3.96 -7.46 -8.34
C VAL A 81 3.48 -6.25 -9.14
N CYS A 82 3.75 -6.16 -10.45
CA CYS A 82 3.35 -4.99 -11.25
C CYS A 82 1.83 -4.77 -11.29
N PHE A 83 1.05 -5.83 -11.50
CA PHE A 83 -0.41 -5.69 -11.56
C PHE A 83 -1.00 -5.13 -10.25
N PRO A 84 -0.76 -5.76 -9.08
CA PRO A 84 -1.31 -5.26 -7.83
C PRO A 84 -0.77 -3.90 -7.40
N MET A 85 0.41 -3.50 -7.87
CA MET A 85 1.03 -2.23 -7.49
C MET A 85 0.68 -1.06 -8.40
N ALA A 86 0.37 -1.31 -9.67
CA ALA A 86 0.27 -0.24 -10.65
C ALA A 86 -1.07 -0.21 -11.41
N HIS A 87 -1.88 -1.27 -11.34
CA HIS A 87 -3.08 -1.35 -12.17
C HIS A 87 -4.35 -1.03 -11.36
N PRO A 88 -5.15 -0.02 -11.77
CA PRO A 88 -6.35 0.39 -11.03
C PRO A 88 -7.43 -0.71 -10.92
N SER A 89 -7.39 -1.74 -11.78
CA SER A 89 -8.31 -2.87 -11.69
C SER A 89 -8.08 -3.74 -10.44
N MET A 90 -6.89 -3.69 -9.84
CA MET A 90 -6.66 -4.34 -8.55
C MET A 90 -7.63 -3.81 -7.50
N PHE A 91 -7.76 -2.49 -7.41
CA PHE A 91 -8.72 -1.86 -6.51
C PHE A 91 -10.16 -1.97 -7.03
N ARG A 92 -10.43 -1.50 -8.26
CA ARG A 92 -11.80 -1.31 -8.76
C ARG A 92 -12.53 -2.61 -9.11
N ARG A 93 -11.84 -3.67 -9.47
CA ARG A 93 -12.46 -4.96 -9.78
C ARG A 93 -12.30 -5.97 -8.65
N ILE A 94 -11.07 -6.21 -8.23
CA ILE A 94 -10.78 -7.25 -7.25
C ILE A 94 -11.17 -6.78 -5.86
N GLY A 95 -10.79 -5.58 -5.46
CA GLY A 95 -11.11 -5.00 -4.15
C GLY A 95 -12.62 -4.86 -3.96
N PHE A 96 -13.33 -4.24 -4.90
CA PHE A 96 -14.79 -4.10 -4.82
C PHE A 96 -15.49 -5.45 -4.82
N ARG A 97 -15.07 -6.37 -5.69
CA ARG A 97 -15.65 -7.71 -5.72
C ARG A 97 -15.48 -8.45 -4.39
N TRP A 98 -14.29 -8.34 -3.78
CA TRP A 98 -14.04 -8.94 -2.48
C TRP A 98 -14.99 -8.37 -1.41
N ILE A 99 -15.17 -7.06 -1.37
CA ILE A 99 -16.06 -6.39 -0.42
C ILE A 99 -17.51 -6.79 -0.64
N GLU A 100 -17.99 -6.79 -1.88
CA GLU A 100 -19.36 -7.14 -2.25
C GLU A 100 -19.71 -8.58 -1.90
N THR A 101 -18.72 -9.46 -1.84
CA THR A 101 -18.93 -10.90 -1.61
C THR A 101 -18.53 -11.37 -0.21
N HIS A 102 -17.81 -10.54 0.56
CA HIS A 102 -17.39 -10.93 1.90
C HIS A 102 -18.59 -10.88 2.88
N PRO A 103 -18.93 -11.99 3.55
CA PRO A 103 -20.15 -12.06 4.37
C PRO A 103 -20.18 -11.00 5.48
N ASP A 104 -19.08 -10.82 6.19
CA ASP A 104 -19.01 -9.88 7.32
C ASP A 104 -19.09 -8.40 6.87
N ILE A 105 -18.72 -8.10 5.63
CA ILE A 105 -18.74 -6.73 5.10
C ILE A 105 -20.07 -6.42 4.43
N LYS A 106 -20.75 -7.41 3.89
CA LYS A 106 -22.06 -7.27 3.25
C LYS A 106 -23.13 -6.76 4.22
N GLU A 107 -23.03 -7.13 5.50
CA GLU A 107 -23.92 -6.65 6.56
C GLU A 107 -23.69 -5.17 6.92
N TYR A 108 -22.53 -4.63 6.59
CA TYR A 108 -22.15 -3.28 6.97
C TYR A 108 -22.77 -2.19 6.12
N GLY A 109 -23.60 -2.45 5.15
CA GLY A 109 -24.27 -1.46 4.30
C GLY A 109 -23.33 -0.34 3.82
N TRP A 110 -23.28 -0.09 2.55
CA TRP A 110 -22.47 0.97 1.98
C TRP A 110 -23.15 2.30 2.21
N SER A 111 -22.47 3.22 2.89
CA SER A 111 -22.89 4.61 2.91
C SER A 111 -22.74 5.23 1.52
N SER A 112 -23.29 6.44 1.31
CA SER A 112 -23.21 7.21 0.07
C SER A 112 -21.78 7.53 -0.43
N GLY A 113 -20.75 6.91 0.13
CA GLY A 113 -19.33 7.09 -0.21
C GLY A 113 -18.65 5.86 -0.81
N TYR A 114 -19.40 4.93 -1.39
CA TYR A 114 -18.84 3.77 -2.09
C TYR A 114 -17.75 4.18 -3.08
N GLY A 115 -16.51 3.72 -2.83
CA GLY A 115 -15.34 4.12 -3.63
C GLY A 115 -14.73 5.49 -3.27
N ARG A 116 -15.14 6.12 -2.16
CA ARG A 116 -14.49 7.33 -1.66
C ARG A 116 -13.18 6.98 -0.97
N SER A 117 -12.13 7.70 -1.31
CA SER A 117 -10.83 7.57 -0.68
C SER A 117 -10.82 8.19 0.71
N LEU A 118 -10.32 7.46 1.71
CA LEU A 118 -10.09 8.00 3.05
C LEU A 118 -8.78 8.79 3.14
N SER A 119 -7.81 8.50 2.28
CA SER A 119 -6.54 9.24 2.24
C SER A 119 -6.70 10.67 1.76
N GLU A 120 -7.75 10.99 1.02
CA GLU A 120 -8.09 12.38 0.63
C GLU A 120 -8.56 13.23 1.80
N ASP A 121 -9.15 12.61 2.83
CA ASP A 121 -9.54 13.28 4.07
C ASP A 121 -8.33 13.50 5.02
N GLY A 122 -7.10 13.18 4.59
CA GLY A 122 -5.86 13.34 5.35
C GLY A 122 -5.64 12.29 6.42
N LYS A 123 -6.49 11.27 6.49
CA LYS A 123 -6.37 10.19 7.47
C LYS A 123 -5.37 9.14 6.98
N GLU A 124 -4.43 8.78 7.84
CA GLU A 124 -3.42 7.77 7.55
C GLU A 124 -3.83 6.39 8.09
N LEU A 125 -3.29 5.33 7.46
CA LEU A 125 -3.54 3.95 7.88
C LEU A 125 -3.24 3.72 9.36
N THR A 126 -2.21 4.39 9.86
CA THR A 126 -1.76 4.32 11.26
C THR A 126 -2.78 4.80 12.28
N GLU A 127 -3.76 5.59 11.87
CA GLU A 127 -4.87 6.03 12.74
C GLU A 127 -5.87 4.90 13.01
N TYR A 128 -5.94 3.92 12.12
CA TYR A 128 -6.92 2.84 12.19
C TYR A 128 -6.35 1.50 12.63
N ILE A 129 -5.08 1.23 12.31
CA ILE A 129 -4.42 -0.02 12.68
C ILE A 129 -3.07 0.26 13.33
N LYS A 130 -2.76 -0.54 14.37
CA LYS A 130 -1.40 -0.58 14.91
C LYS A 130 -0.49 -1.29 13.92
N THR A 131 0.37 -0.53 13.25
CA THR A 131 1.41 -1.11 12.40
C THR A 131 2.59 -1.60 13.24
N PRO A 132 3.26 -2.70 12.86
CA PRO A 132 4.51 -3.10 13.49
C PRO A 132 5.56 -1.98 13.42
N VAL A 133 6.51 -1.96 14.36
CA VAL A 133 7.54 -0.90 14.48
C VAL A 133 8.35 -0.65 13.20
N HIS A 134 8.41 -1.64 12.30
CA HIS A 134 9.15 -1.56 11.04
C HIS A 134 8.22 -1.57 9.82
N ALA A 135 6.95 -1.22 9.99
CA ALA A 135 5.99 -1.11 8.90
C ALA A 135 5.78 0.36 8.53
N TYR A 136 5.78 0.63 7.24
CA TYR A 136 5.60 1.95 6.65
C TYR A 136 4.44 1.89 5.67
N SER A 137 3.47 2.77 5.84
CA SER A 137 2.38 2.94 4.88
C SER A 137 2.67 4.12 3.96
N ILE A 138 2.26 4.02 2.71
CA ILE A 138 2.37 5.09 1.73
C ILE A 138 1.26 4.98 0.69
N SER A 139 0.64 6.10 0.33
CA SER A 139 -0.38 6.17 -0.73
C SER A 139 0.16 6.79 -2.02
N ALA A 140 -0.57 6.59 -3.12
CA ALA A 140 -0.24 7.22 -4.40
C ALA A 140 -0.25 8.77 -4.31
N HIS A 141 -1.15 9.35 -3.52
CA HIS A 141 -1.22 10.78 -3.29
C HIS A 141 -0.02 11.32 -2.49
N GLN A 142 0.46 10.57 -1.49
CA GLN A 142 1.68 10.92 -0.76
C GLN A 142 2.90 10.89 -1.69
N ILE A 143 3.00 9.89 -2.57
CA ILE A 143 4.10 9.82 -3.57
C ILE A 143 4.03 11.00 -4.55
N LYS A 144 2.82 11.39 -4.99
CA LYS A 144 2.63 12.60 -5.81
C LYS A 144 3.11 13.85 -5.08
N LYS A 145 2.80 14.01 -3.79
CA LYS A 145 3.31 15.12 -2.95
C LYS A 145 4.84 15.10 -2.78
N MET A 146 5.46 13.95 -2.97
CA MET A 146 6.92 13.77 -3.00
C MET A 146 7.52 13.96 -4.40
N ASP A 147 6.74 14.48 -5.38
CA ASP A 147 7.14 14.69 -6.78
C ASP A 147 7.58 13.41 -7.51
N PHE A 148 7.08 12.25 -7.10
CA PHE A 148 7.54 10.94 -7.60
C PHE A 148 9.05 10.72 -7.44
N ASP A 149 9.66 11.32 -6.42
CA ASP A 149 11.09 11.21 -6.14
C ASP A 149 11.35 9.98 -5.27
N VAL A 150 12.10 9.02 -5.83
CA VAL A 150 12.46 7.77 -5.14
C VAL A 150 13.30 8.03 -3.87
N ILE A 151 14.12 9.08 -3.84
CA ILE A 151 14.93 9.41 -2.66
C ILE A 151 14.05 9.89 -1.52
N LYS A 152 13.03 10.71 -1.79
CA LYS A 152 12.06 11.14 -0.79
C LYS A 152 11.27 9.94 -0.24
N VAL A 153 10.90 8.98 -1.10
CA VAL A 153 10.22 7.74 -0.70
C VAL A 153 11.12 6.84 0.15
N LEU A 154 12.40 6.69 -0.19
CA LEU A 154 13.39 5.96 0.62
C LEU A 154 13.59 6.60 2.00
N ASN A 155 13.60 7.94 2.08
CA ASN A 155 13.64 8.67 3.35
C ASN A 155 12.39 8.43 4.19
N HIS A 156 11.20 8.39 3.58
CA HIS A 156 9.94 8.06 4.25
C HIS A 156 10.02 6.67 4.92
N PHE A 157 10.67 5.70 4.28
CA PHE A 157 10.90 4.35 4.84
C PHE A 157 12.12 4.27 5.80
N ASN A 158 12.71 5.39 6.18
CA ASN A 158 13.91 5.43 7.02
C ASN A 158 15.09 4.54 6.53
N CYS A 159 15.19 4.35 5.21
CA CYS A 159 16.20 3.47 4.63
C CYS A 159 17.53 4.18 4.36
N LEU A 160 17.56 5.51 4.31
CA LEU A 160 18.75 6.33 4.05
C LEU A 160 19.42 6.90 5.32
N LYS A 161 18.80 6.73 6.50
CA LYS A 161 19.45 7.11 7.77
C LYS A 161 20.49 6.04 8.12
N LYS A 162 21.77 6.48 8.18
CA LYS A 162 22.88 5.70 8.74
C LYS A 162 22.77 5.55 10.24
#